data_799a746d91a45e18609fe4d88dc72ab5
#
_entry.id   799a746d91a45e18609fe4d88dc72ab5
#
_cell.length_a   1.000
_cell.length_b   1.000
_cell.length_c   1.000
_cell.angle_alpha   90.00
_cell.angle_beta   90.00
_cell.angle_gamma   90.00
#
_symmetry.space_group_name_H-M   'P 1'
#
loop_
_entity.id
_entity.type
_entity.pdbx_description
1 polymer ?
#
loop_
_entity_poly.entity_id
_entity_poly.type
_entity_poly.pdbx_seq_one_letter_code
_entity_poly.pdbx_strand_id
1 'polypeptide(L)'
;MPSKSTGINIGVSACLLGERVRYDGGHKHDRYITDVLGSFFNFVPVCPEVGCGLPVPRESMRLEGERDAPRLITGKSRIDKTDQMSAFCKAKVTELESEDLCGFIFKKDSPSSGLFRVKIYNNGVAVKNGTGLFAAEVVKAFPLLPMEEEGRLNDLVIRENFIERVFCYRRWKDFLKTGPTAGKLVEFHTAHKLLMMAHSPQVYREMGVLVAHGKE
;
A
#
# COMPACT_ATOMS: atom_id res chain seq x y z
N MET A 1 12.82 -11.55 -24.68
CA MET A 1 12.50 -12.62 -23.71
C MET A 1 11.90 -11.94 -22.49
N PRO A 2 10.72 -12.34 -21.95
CA PRO A 2 10.24 -11.77 -20.71
C PRO A 2 11.26 -12.11 -19.61
N SER A 3 11.76 -11.08 -18.91
CA SER A 3 12.61 -11.26 -17.75
C SER A 3 11.84 -12.09 -16.72
N LYS A 4 12.47 -13.10 -16.14
CA LYS A 4 11.88 -13.84 -15.02
C LYS A 4 11.52 -12.83 -13.96
N SER A 5 10.24 -12.79 -13.58
CA SER A 5 9.76 -11.96 -12.48
C SER A 5 10.65 -12.21 -11.26
N THR A 6 11.00 -11.15 -10.55
CA THR A 6 11.89 -11.21 -9.38
C THR A 6 11.28 -12.00 -8.21
N GLY A 7 10.05 -12.51 -8.35
CA GLY A 7 9.28 -13.12 -7.26
C GLY A 7 8.84 -12.13 -6.17
N ILE A 8 8.87 -10.82 -6.48
CA ILE A 8 8.44 -9.76 -5.57
C ILE A 8 6.98 -9.42 -5.86
N ASN A 9 6.10 -9.65 -4.90
CA ASN A 9 4.68 -9.37 -5.02
C ASN A 9 4.35 -7.97 -4.52
N ILE A 10 3.58 -7.22 -5.32
CA ILE A 10 3.09 -5.87 -5.01
C ILE A 10 1.57 -5.89 -5.07
N GLY A 11 0.91 -5.50 -3.97
CA GLY A 11 -0.52 -5.25 -3.97
C GLY A 11 -0.83 -4.01 -4.82
N VAL A 12 -1.87 -4.08 -5.65
CA VAL A 12 -2.24 -2.96 -6.53
C VAL A 12 -3.75 -2.80 -6.57
N SER A 13 -4.24 -1.56 -6.54
CA SER A 13 -5.66 -1.30 -6.82
C SER A 13 -6.01 -1.79 -8.23
N ALA A 14 -6.90 -2.76 -8.36
CA ALA A 14 -7.19 -3.50 -9.59
C ALA A 14 -7.52 -2.62 -10.81
N CYS A 15 -8.19 -1.47 -10.59
CA CYS A 15 -8.49 -0.52 -11.66
C CYS A 15 -7.23 0.10 -12.31
N LEU A 16 -6.09 0.10 -11.63
CA LEU A 16 -4.81 0.58 -12.17
C LEU A 16 -4.19 -0.41 -13.16
N LEU A 17 -4.55 -1.68 -13.06
CA LEU A 17 -4.15 -2.74 -13.99
C LEU A 17 -5.06 -2.84 -15.22
N GLY A 18 -6.07 -1.97 -15.33
CA GLY A 18 -7.01 -1.97 -16.44
C GLY A 18 -8.31 -2.73 -16.18
N GLU A 19 -8.52 -3.28 -14.99
CA GLU A 19 -9.77 -3.96 -14.64
C GLU A 19 -10.92 -2.95 -14.53
N ARG A 20 -12.07 -3.30 -15.12
CA ARG A 20 -13.28 -2.47 -15.14
C ARG A 20 -14.10 -2.60 -13.86
N VAL A 21 -13.49 -2.24 -12.75
CA VAL A 21 -14.05 -2.38 -11.39
C VAL A 21 -14.47 -1.07 -10.74
N ARG A 22 -14.37 0.04 -11.45
CA ARG A 22 -14.75 1.34 -10.92
C ARG A 22 -16.27 1.49 -10.87
N TYR A 23 -16.71 2.48 -10.06
CA TYR A 23 -18.14 2.80 -9.88
C TYR A 23 -18.85 3.14 -11.20
N ASP A 24 -18.14 3.69 -12.17
CA ASP A 24 -18.62 4.07 -13.51
C ASP A 24 -18.51 2.93 -14.54
N GLY A 25 -18.08 1.73 -14.15
CA GLY A 25 -17.80 0.60 -15.04
C GLY A 25 -16.50 0.72 -15.84
N GLY A 26 -15.71 1.76 -15.59
CA GLY A 26 -14.43 2.01 -16.24
C GLY A 26 -13.23 1.46 -15.43
N HIS A 27 -12.05 1.90 -15.87
CA HIS A 27 -10.76 1.64 -15.21
C HIS A 27 -9.92 2.92 -15.13
N LYS A 28 -8.76 2.84 -14.51
CA LYS A 28 -7.73 3.89 -14.47
C LYS A 28 -6.36 3.28 -14.77
N HIS A 29 -6.30 2.51 -15.88
CA HIS A 29 -5.08 1.85 -16.32
C HIS A 29 -3.88 2.79 -16.30
N ASP A 30 -2.84 2.37 -15.60
CA ASP A 30 -1.58 3.09 -15.50
C ASP A 30 -0.47 2.29 -16.19
N ARG A 31 -0.01 2.82 -17.33
CA ARG A 31 0.99 2.14 -18.16
C ARG A 31 2.36 2.04 -17.48
N TYR A 32 2.71 2.99 -16.62
CA TYR A 32 3.95 2.88 -15.88
C TYR A 32 3.92 1.66 -14.95
N ILE A 33 2.79 1.44 -14.28
CA ILE A 33 2.62 0.25 -13.42
C ILE A 33 2.69 -1.02 -14.27
N THR A 34 1.87 -1.15 -15.33
CA THR A 34 1.78 -2.40 -16.09
C THR A 34 3.00 -2.68 -16.96
N ASP A 35 3.50 -1.68 -17.68
CA ASP A 35 4.49 -1.89 -18.74
C ASP A 35 5.92 -1.79 -18.20
N VAL A 36 6.14 -0.99 -17.14
CA VAL A 36 7.47 -0.82 -16.55
C VAL A 36 7.60 -1.65 -15.28
N LEU A 37 6.79 -1.40 -14.24
CA LEU A 37 6.91 -2.12 -12.97
C LEU A 37 6.53 -3.60 -13.11
N GLY A 38 5.57 -3.94 -13.98
CA GLY A 38 5.17 -5.32 -14.27
C GLY A 38 6.27 -6.18 -14.89
N SER A 39 7.35 -5.57 -15.42
CA SER A 39 8.53 -6.30 -15.88
C SER A 39 9.40 -6.83 -14.71
N PHE A 40 9.21 -6.28 -13.52
CA PHE A 40 10.02 -6.60 -12.34
C PHE A 40 9.20 -7.23 -11.21
N PHE A 41 7.91 -6.91 -11.11
CA PHE A 41 7.06 -7.28 -9.99
C PHE A 41 5.86 -8.12 -10.44
N ASN A 42 5.41 -9.02 -9.58
CA ASN A 42 4.10 -9.66 -9.71
C ASN A 42 3.05 -8.78 -9.01
N PHE A 43 1.89 -8.65 -9.63
CA PHE A 43 0.81 -7.86 -9.03
C PHE A 43 -0.27 -8.74 -8.40
N VAL A 44 -0.67 -8.34 -7.19
CA VAL A 44 -1.81 -8.88 -6.46
C VAL A 44 -2.93 -7.83 -6.55
N PRO A 45 -3.91 -8.00 -7.47
CA PRO A 45 -4.97 -7.01 -7.66
C PRO A 45 -5.96 -7.03 -6.50
N VAL A 46 -6.35 -5.85 -6.04
CA VAL A 46 -7.39 -5.69 -5.01
C VAL A 46 -8.34 -4.56 -5.41
N CYS A 47 -9.65 -4.86 -5.43
CA CYS A 47 -10.69 -3.84 -5.47
C CYS A 47 -11.61 -4.04 -4.25
N PRO A 48 -11.49 -3.24 -3.18
CA PRO A 48 -12.28 -3.44 -1.99
C PRO A 48 -13.78 -3.23 -2.21
N GLU A 49 -14.16 -2.37 -3.16
CA GLU A 49 -15.55 -2.10 -3.46
C GLU A 49 -16.25 -3.29 -4.15
N VAL A 50 -15.61 -3.91 -5.13
CA VAL A 50 -16.12 -5.14 -5.76
C VAL A 50 -16.00 -6.32 -4.80
N GLY A 51 -14.89 -6.42 -4.10
CA GLY A 51 -14.64 -7.50 -3.15
C GLY A 51 -15.65 -7.55 -2.01
N CYS A 52 -16.15 -6.41 -1.53
CA CYS A 52 -17.21 -6.38 -0.53
C CYS A 52 -18.62 -6.63 -1.11
N GLY A 53 -18.73 -6.99 -2.41
CA GLY A 53 -20.01 -7.35 -3.03
C GLY A 53 -20.77 -6.17 -3.66
N LEU A 54 -20.13 -5.02 -3.85
CA LEU A 54 -20.79 -3.91 -4.56
C LEU A 54 -20.79 -4.15 -6.08
N PRO A 55 -21.88 -3.84 -6.78
CA PRO A 55 -22.00 -4.07 -8.23
C PRO A 55 -21.12 -3.11 -9.05
N VAL A 56 -20.96 -3.43 -10.32
CA VAL A 56 -20.37 -2.55 -11.34
C VAL A 56 -21.37 -2.44 -12.51
N PRO A 57 -21.82 -1.24 -12.88
CA PRO A 57 -21.59 0.07 -12.23
C PRO A 57 -22.33 0.22 -10.89
N ARG A 58 -21.96 1.26 -10.11
CA ARG A 58 -22.59 1.59 -8.82
C ARG A 58 -22.58 3.08 -8.57
N GLU A 59 -23.28 3.51 -7.56
CA GLU A 59 -23.19 4.90 -7.11
C GLU A 59 -21.77 5.21 -6.62
N SER A 60 -21.33 6.44 -6.85
CA SER A 60 -20.13 6.94 -6.19
C SER A 60 -20.34 6.99 -4.68
N MET A 61 -19.28 6.78 -3.92
CA MET A 61 -19.29 6.85 -2.47
C MET A 61 -18.31 7.92 -1.99
N ARG A 62 -18.49 8.37 -0.76
CA ARG A 62 -17.59 9.30 -0.10
C ARG A 62 -17.47 9.00 1.39
N LEU A 63 -16.39 9.50 1.99
CA LEU A 63 -16.24 9.43 3.44
C LEU A 63 -16.93 10.64 4.08
N GLU A 64 -17.65 10.39 5.18
CA GLU A 64 -18.35 11.41 5.97
C GLU A 64 -18.09 11.22 7.46
N GLY A 65 -18.20 12.30 8.23
CA GLY A 65 -18.04 12.31 9.67
C GLY A 65 -16.64 12.69 10.14
N GLU A 66 -16.23 12.09 11.24
CA GLU A 66 -14.94 12.39 11.85
C GLU A 66 -13.78 11.65 11.18
N ARG A 67 -12.58 12.23 11.26
CA ARG A 67 -11.37 11.68 10.63
C ARG A 67 -11.02 10.27 11.10
N ASP A 68 -11.16 10.04 12.40
CA ASP A 68 -10.71 8.79 13.03
C ASP A 68 -11.76 7.67 12.96
N ALA A 69 -13.00 8.01 12.58
CA ALA A 69 -14.10 7.08 12.39
C ALA A 69 -14.99 7.50 11.19
N PRO A 70 -14.44 7.61 10.00
CA PRO A 70 -15.21 8.05 8.84
C PRO A 70 -16.17 6.96 8.37
N ARG A 71 -17.35 7.37 7.90
CA ARG A 71 -18.37 6.48 7.36
C ARG A 71 -18.37 6.53 5.84
N LEU A 72 -18.54 5.38 5.20
CA LEU A 72 -18.61 5.25 3.74
C LEU A 72 -20.06 5.34 3.28
N ILE A 73 -20.43 6.48 2.70
CA ILE A 73 -21.82 6.80 2.33
C ILE A 73 -21.96 6.88 0.82
N THR A 74 -23.03 6.27 0.28
CA THR A 74 -23.37 6.41 -1.15
C THR A 74 -23.84 7.86 -1.47
N GLY A 75 -23.49 8.34 -2.66
CA GLY A 75 -23.69 9.74 -3.02
C GLY A 75 -25.15 10.18 -3.15
N LYS A 76 -26.00 9.35 -3.78
CA LYS A 76 -27.41 9.64 -4.07
C LYS A 76 -28.35 9.01 -3.06
N SER A 77 -28.28 7.69 -2.89
CA SER A 77 -29.18 6.94 -2.01
C SER A 77 -28.87 7.12 -0.51
N ARG A 78 -27.72 7.70 -0.17
CA ARG A 78 -27.30 7.97 1.21
C ARG A 78 -27.23 6.72 2.10
N ILE A 79 -27.02 5.57 1.48
CA ILE A 79 -26.88 4.30 2.19
C ILE A 79 -25.47 4.21 2.78
N ASP A 80 -25.39 3.82 4.04
CA ASP A 80 -24.13 3.55 4.71
C ASP A 80 -23.61 2.16 4.34
N LYS A 81 -22.36 2.13 3.86
CA LYS A 81 -21.63 0.92 3.45
C LYS A 81 -20.41 0.61 4.34
N THR A 82 -20.30 1.32 5.46
CA THR A 82 -19.15 1.23 6.35
C THR A 82 -18.93 -0.19 6.87
N ASP A 83 -19.96 -0.80 7.45
CA ASP A 83 -19.83 -2.13 8.08
C ASP A 83 -19.52 -3.21 7.04
N GLN A 84 -20.21 -3.16 5.88
CA GLN A 84 -19.96 -4.08 4.77
C GLN A 84 -18.50 -3.97 4.27
N MET A 85 -18.00 -2.76 4.07
CA MET A 85 -16.64 -2.49 3.66
C MET A 85 -15.62 -2.91 4.73
N SER A 86 -15.87 -2.56 5.99
CA SER A 86 -14.96 -2.87 7.10
C SER A 86 -14.80 -4.38 7.33
N ALA A 87 -15.89 -5.13 7.23
CA ALA A 87 -15.85 -6.59 7.30
C ALA A 87 -14.96 -7.19 6.21
N PHE A 88 -15.16 -6.73 4.97
CA PHE A 88 -14.32 -7.16 3.85
C PHE A 88 -12.85 -6.75 4.04
N CYS A 89 -12.58 -5.51 4.46
CA CYS A 89 -11.21 -5.02 4.64
C CYS A 89 -10.42 -5.89 5.63
N LYS A 90 -11.03 -6.25 6.75
CA LYS A 90 -10.40 -7.13 7.75
C LYS A 90 -10.10 -8.52 7.19
N ALA A 91 -11.08 -9.14 6.53
CA ALA A 91 -10.88 -10.46 5.91
C ALA A 91 -9.79 -10.41 4.83
N LYS A 92 -9.82 -9.37 3.96
CA LYS A 92 -8.85 -9.23 2.87
C LYS A 92 -7.43 -8.99 3.36
N VAL A 93 -7.25 -8.22 4.43
CA VAL A 93 -5.95 -8.01 5.05
C VAL A 93 -5.36 -9.32 5.55
N THR A 94 -6.16 -10.18 6.18
CA THR A 94 -5.71 -11.53 6.60
C THR A 94 -5.31 -12.40 5.41
N GLU A 95 -6.04 -12.37 4.30
CA GLU A 95 -5.63 -13.07 3.08
C GLU A 95 -4.29 -12.54 2.55
N LEU A 96 -4.09 -11.23 2.58
CA LEU A 96 -2.87 -10.58 2.08
C LEU A 96 -1.62 -10.94 2.91
N GLU A 97 -1.75 -11.40 4.14
CA GLU A 97 -0.62 -11.91 4.94
C GLU A 97 0.08 -13.09 4.26
N SER A 98 -0.68 -13.93 3.54
CA SER A 98 -0.14 -15.10 2.81
C SER A 98 0.49 -14.74 1.45
N GLU A 99 0.24 -13.55 0.92
CA GLU A 99 0.68 -13.13 -0.43
C GLU A 99 2.15 -12.69 -0.49
N ASP A 100 2.86 -12.70 0.63
CA ASP A 100 4.28 -12.29 0.74
C ASP A 100 4.56 -10.90 0.13
N LEU A 101 3.65 -9.94 0.31
CA LEU A 101 3.74 -8.60 -0.28
C LEU A 101 5.02 -7.87 0.14
N CYS A 102 5.62 -7.15 -0.81
CA CYS A 102 6.77 -6.27 -0.57
C CYS A 102 6.46 -4.79 -0.84
N GLY A 103 5.25 -4.47 -1.26
CA GLY A 103 4.76 -3.12 -1.44
C GLY A 103 3.27 -3.09 -1.77
N PHE A 104 2.67 -1.90 -1.76
CA PHE A 104 1.30 -1.68 -2.20
C PHE A 104 1.16 -0.35 -2.95
N ILE A 105 0.49 -0.36 -4.11
CA ILE A 105 0.17 0.82 -4.90
C ILE A 105 -1.34 1.04 -4.87
N PHE A 106 -1.74 2.13 -4.23
CA PHE A 106 -3.14 2.49 -4.03
C PHE A 106 -3.65 3.44 -5.10
N LYS A 107 -4.96 3.37 -5.39
CA LYS A 107 -5.66 4.37 -6.22
C LYS A 107 -5.95 5.62 -5.39
N LYS A 108 -5.35 6.74 -5.77
CA LYS A 108 -5.57 8.03 -5.10
C LYS A 108 -7.03 8.49 -5.15
N ASP A 109 -7.39 9.34 -4.22
CA ASP A 109 -8.72 9.97 -4.10
C ASP A 109 -9.89 8.98 -3.96
N SER A 110 -9.64 7.69 -3.70
CA SER A 110 -10.68 6.69 -3.49
C SER A 110 -11.09 6.66 -2.01
N PRO A 111 -12.40 6.66 -1.69
CA PRO A 111 -12.87 6.56 -0.31
C PRO A 111 -12.56 5.21 0.33
N SER A 112 -12.31 4.18 -0.48
CA SER A 112 -11.90 2.85 -0.01
C SER A 112 -10.38 2.65 -0.05
N SER A 113 -9.69 3.09 -1.13
CA SER A 113 -8.29 2.75 -1.39
C SER A 113 -7.32 3.94 -1.34
N GLY A 114 -7.78 5.19 -1.22
CA GLY A 114 -6.88 6.33 -1.17
C GLY A 114 -6.02 6.31 0.09
N LEU A 115 -4.71 6.46 -0.07
CA LEU A 115 -3.77 6.40 1.05
C LEU A 115 -3.61 7.76 1.73
N PHE A 116 -3.55 8.82 0.93
CA PHE A 116 -3.26 10.17 1.41
C PHE A 116 -4.36 11.15 1.05
N ARG A 117 -4.70 12.03 1.99
CA ARG A 117 -5.53 13.22 1.75
C ARG A 117 -6.87 12.92 1.06
N VAL A 118 -7.48 11.79 1.37
CA VAL A 118 -8.84 11.48 0.93
C VAL A 118 -9.80 12.50 1.54
N LYS A 119 -10.77 12.93 0.75
CA LYS A 119 -11.79 13.90 1.22
C LYS A 119 -12.71 13.22 2.22
N ILE A 120 -12.85 13.84 3.38
CA ILE A 120 -13.90 13.54 4.36
C ILE A 120 -14.84 14.73 4.39
N TYR A 121 -16.13 14.45 4.33
CA TYR A 121 -17.18 15.48 4.36
C TYR A 121 -17.78 15.56 5.76
N ASN A 122 -17.76 16.75 6.35
CA ASN A 122 -18.44 17.03 7.61
C ASN A 122 -19.32 18.25 7.40
N ASN A 123 -20.63 18.11 7.65
CA ASN A 123 -21.65 19.15 7.43
C ASN A 123 -21.56 19.81 6.04
N GLY A 124 -21.33 19.01 4.99
CA GLY A 124 -21.20 19.47 3.61
C GLY A 124 -19.83 20.04 3.23
N VAL A 125 -18.94 20.28 4.19
CA VAL A 125 -17.58 20.78 3.93
C VAL A 125 -16.62 19.60 3.74
N ALA A 126 -15.83 19.65 2.67
CA ALA A 126 -14.82 18.62 2.37
C ALA A 126 -13.43 19.02 2.89
N VAL A 127 -12.84 18.20 3.74
CA VAL A 127 -11.46 18.36 4.20
C VAL A 127 -10.61 17.21 3.66
N LYS A 128 -9.43 17.53 3.11
CA LYS A 128 -8.49 16.55 2.56
C LYS A 128 -7.49 16.08 3.63
N ASN A 129 -7.93 15.26 4.55
CA ASN A 129 -7.09 14.75 5.66
C ASN A 129 -7.34 13.28 5.98
N GLY A 130 -8.16 12.59 5.21
CA GLY A 130 -8.54 11.20 5.44
C GLY A 130 -7.66 10.18 4.73
N THR A 131 -7.95 8.92 5.04
CA THR A 131 -7.45 7.71 4.39
C THR A 131 -8.63 6.81 4.08
N GLY A 132 -8.62 6.13 2.94
CA GLY A 132 -9.67 5.17 2.56
C GLY A 132 -9.72 3.98 3.51
N LEU A 133 -10.90 3.41 3.72
CA LEU A 133 -11.11 2.39 4.76
C LEU A 133 -10.18 1.17 4.57
N PHE A 134 -10.03 0.67 3.36
CA PHE A 134 -9.11 -0.44 3.07
C PHE A 134 -7.65 -0.05 3.24
N ALA A 135 -7.26 1.14 2.74
CA ALA A 135 -5.88 1.60 2.90
C ALA A 135 -5.51 1.74 4.38
N ALA A 136 -6.42 2.24 5.22
CA ALA A 136 -6.20 2.36 6.67
C ALA A 136 -5.97 0.99 7.34
N GLU A 137 -6.75 -0.04 6.99
CA GLU A 137 -6.55 -1.40 7.51
C GLU A 137 -5.22 -2.02 7.03
N VAL A 138 -4.83 -1.79 5.77
CA VAL A 138 -3.54 -2.27 5.25
C VAL A 138 -2.36 -1.58 5.97
N VAL A 139 -2.42 -0.26 6.18
CA VAL A 139 -1.39 0.48 6.93
C VAL A 139 -1.25 -0.05 8.35
N LYS A 140 -2.37 -0.34 9.02
CA LYS A 140 -2.40 -0.88 10.37
C LYS A 140 -1.81 -2.28 10.46
N ALA A 141 -2.14 -3.16 9.51
CA ALA A 141 -1.68 -4.55 9.51
C ALA A 141 -0.23 -4.71 9.05
N PHE A 142 0.21 -3.86 8.13
CA PHE A 142 1.54 -3.94 7.52
C PHE A 142 2.34 -2.64 7.72
N PRO A 143 2.70 -2.27 8.95
CA PRO A 143 3.30 -0.96 9.25
C PRO A 143 4.66 -0.72 8.58
N LEU A 144 5.37 -1.77 8.18
CA LEU A 144 6.67 -1.68 7.50
C LEU A 144 6.58 -1.80 5.98
N LEU A 145 5.39 -2.14 5.44
CA LEU A 145 5.21 -2.35 4.01
C LEU A 145 5.37 -1.02 3.25
N PRO A 146 6.23 -0.93 2.24
CA PRO A 146 6.27 0.22 1.36
C PRO A 146 4.93 0.45 0.65
N MET A 147 4.35 1.63 0.83
CA MET A 147 3.05 1.98 0.26
C MET A 147 3.13 3.33 -0.43
N GLU A 148 2.45 3.45 -1.58
CA GLU A 148 2.37 4.72 -2.32
C GLU A 148 1.08 4.80 -3.15
N GLU A 149 0.74 6.00 -3.63
CA GLU A 149 -0.35 6.20 -4.59
C GLU A 149 0.18 6.36 -6.01
N GLU A 150 -0.55 5.84 -7.00
CA GLU A 150 -0.15 5.89 -8.40
C GLU A 150 0.14 7.33 -8.88
N GLY A 151 -0.65 8.28 -8.41
CA GLY A 151 -0.46 9.69 -8.79
C GLY A 151 0.87 10.27 -8.30
N ARG A 152 1.37 9.81 -7.14
CA ARG A 152 2.63 10.28 -6.57
C ARG A 152 3.84 9.61 -7.20
N LEU A 153 3.68 8.42 -7.77
CA LEU A 153 4.75 7.75 -8.53
C LEU A 153 5.12 8.47 -9.84
N ASN A 154 4.41 9.54 -10.22
CA ASN A 154 4.84 10.43 -11.30
C ASN A 154 6.00 11.36 -10.89
N ASP A 155 6.20 11.59 -9.60
CA ASP A 155 7.39 12.25 -9.07
C ASP A 155 8.55 11.24 -9.04
N LEU A 156 9.66 11.59 -9.69
CA LEU A 156 10.81 10.69 -9.84
C LEU A 156 11.47 10.35 -8.50
N VAL A 157 11.54 11.29 -7.58
CA VAL A 157 12.14 11.09 -6.26
C VAL A 157 11.30 10.14 -5.41
N ILE A 158 9.98 10.35 -5.40
CA ILE A 158 9.04 9.48 -4.68
C ILE A 158 9.04 8.07 -5.28
N ARG A 159 9.06 7.98 -6.60
CA ARG A 159 9.11 6.73 -7.36
C ARG A 159 10.35 5.92 -7.01
N GLU A 160 11.53 6.54 -7.10
CA GLU A 160 12.80 5.89 -6.79
C GLU A 160 12.84 5.42 -5.33
N ASN A 161 12.44 6.27 -4.39
CA ASN A 161 12.34 5.91 -2.98
C ASN A 161 11.39 4.72 -2.74
N PHE A 162 10.23 4.71 -3.40
CA PHE A 162 9.29 3.58 -3.29
C PHE A 162 9.92 2.27 -3.77
N ILE A 163 10.53 2.27 -4.96
CA ILE A 163 11.18 1.10 -5.55
C ILE A 163 12.32 0.60 -4.65
N GLU A 164 13.18 1.49 -4.19
CA GLU A 164 14.28 1.17 -3.29
C GLU A 164 13.79 0.51 -1.99
N ARG A 165 12.74 1.08 -1.37
CA ARG A 165 12.10 0.52 -0.18
C ARG A 165 11.52 -0.86 -0.42
N VAL A 166 10.90 -1.11 -1.58
CA VAL A 166 10.38 -2.43 -1.96
C VAL A 166 11.50 -3.48 -1.98
N PHE A 167 12.62 -3.18 -2.65
CA PHE A 167 13.76 -4.09 -2.69
C PHE A 167 14.43 -4.26 -1.33
N CYS A 168 14.53 -3.19 -0.54
CA CYS A 168 15.09 -3.26 0.81
C CYS A 168 14.21 -4.12 1.72
N TYR A 169 12.88 -3.93 1.65
CA TYR A 169 11.92 -4.72 2.42
C TYR A 169 11.92 -6.19 2.01
N ARG A 170 12.08 -6.51 0.71
CA ARG A 170 12.27 -7.90 0.25
C ARG A 170 13.52 -8.52 0.87
N ARG A 171 14.67 -7.84 0.81
CA ARG A 171 15.91 -8.33 1.43
C ARG A 171 15.77 -8.54 2.94
N TRP A 172 15.04 -7.63 3.62
CA TRP A 172 14.73 -7.78 5.04
C TRP A 172 13.89 -9.03 5.31
N LYS A 173 12.83 -9.27 4.55
CA LYS A 173 12.01 -10.48 4.68
C LYS A 173 12.80 -11.75 4.43
N ASP A 174 13.64 -11.75 3.40
CA ASP A 174 14.50 -12.90 3.10
C ASP A 174 15.51 -13.15 4.22
N PHE A 175 16.10 -12.09 4.78
CA PHE A 175 16.96 -12.17 5.95
C PHE A 175 16.25 -12.82 7.15
N LEU A 176 15.02 -12.38 7.46
CA LEU A 176 14.23 -12.97 8.56
C LEU A 176 13.97 -14.47 8.35
N LYS A 177 13.74 -14.91 7.12
CA LYS A 177 13.54 -16.33 6.78
C LYS A 177 14.79 -17.22 7.03
N THR A 178 15.99 -16.65 7.07
CA THR A 178 17.24 -17.40 7.26
C THR A 178 17.53 -17.78 8.71
N GLY A 179 16.68 -17.42 9.66
CA GLY A 179 16.96 -17.55 11.09
C GLY A 179 18.07 -16.57 11.49
N PRO A 180 17.75 -15.29 11.73
CA PRO A 180 18.74 -14.25 11.96
C PRO A 180 19.53 -14.53 13.25
N THR A 181 20.85 -14.31 13.17
CA THR A 181 21.78 -14.28 14.31
C THR A 181 22.36 -12.87 14.44
N ALA A 182 22.94 -12.54 15.59
CA ALA A 182 23.59 -11.22 15.77
C ALA A 182 24.66 -10.95 14.70
N GLY A 183 25.46 -11.97 14.32
CA GLY A 183 26.46 -11.86 13.25
C GLY A 183 25.82 -11.53 11.89
N LYS A 184 24.79 -12.27 11.50
CA LYS A 184 24.05 -12.01 10.26
C LYS A 184 23.37 -10.63 10.25
N LEU A 185 22.91 -10.14 11.43
CA LEU A 185 22.34 -8.81 11.54
C LEU A 185 23.39 -7.71 11.30
N VAL A 186 24.61 -7.89 11.82
CA VAL A 186 25.76 -7.01 11.55
C VAL A 186 26.09 -7.00 10.06
N GLU A 187 26.12 -8.17 9.41
CA GLU A 187 26.36 -8.29 7.95
C GLU A 187 25.27 -7.56 7.16
N PHE A 188 23.99 -7.76 7.51
CA PHE A 188 22.86 -7.07 6.87
C PHE A 188 22.96 -5.56 7.02
N HIS A 189 23.22 -5.06 8.24
CA HIS A 189 23.41 -3.63 8.50
C HIS A 189 24.59 -3.07 7.71
N THR A 190 25.70 -3.78 7.64
CA THR A 190 26.90 -3.39 6.89
C THR A 190 26.60 -3.30 5.39
N ALA A 191 25.91 -4.30 4.83
CA ALA A 191 25.53 -4.32 3.42
C ALA A 191 24.60 -3.14 3.02
N HIS A 192 23.81 -2.62 3.97
CA HIS A 192 22.90 -1.51 3.74
C HIS A 192 23.44 -0.15 4.23
N LYS A 193 24.72 -0.09 4.64
CA LYS A 193 25.35 1.11 5.21
C LYS A 193 25.14 2.36 4.35
N LEU A 194 25.51 2.28 3.07
CA LEU A 194 25.46 3.45 2.17
C LEU A 194 24.03 3.91 1.93
N LEU A 195 23.10 2.98 1.80
CA LEU A 195 21.68 3.26 1.65
C LEU A 195 21.14 4.01 2.88
N MET A 196 21.37 3.48 4.08
CA MET A 196 20.93 4.12 5.31
C MET A 196 21.57 5.48 5.53
N MET A 197 22.87 5.64 5.23
CA MET A 197 23.57 6.92 5.32
C MET A 197 23.04 7.96 4.33
N ALA A 198 22.64 7.56 3.12
CA ALA A 198 22.05 8.46 2.14
C ALA A 198 20.71 9.04 2.61
N HIS A 199 19.91 8.25 3.38
CA HIS A 199 18.67 8.72 3.95
C HIS A 199 18.85 9.49 5.25
N SER A 200 19.62 8.97 6.19
CA SER A 200 19.89 9.63 7.48
C SER A 200 21.15 9.07 8.15
N PRO A 201 22.25 9.83 8.17
CA PRO A 201 23.45 9.44 8.92
C PRO A 201 23.21 9.26 10.42
N GLN A 202 22.26 9.99 10.98
CA GLN A 202 21.90 9.87 12.40
C GLN A 202 21.24 8.52 12.67
N VAL A 203 20.17 8.19 11.93
CA VAL A 203 19.44 6.91 12.08
C VAL A 203 20.38 5.73 11.84
N TYR A 204 21.28 5.83 10.85
CA TYR A 204 22.30 4.80 10.63
C TYR A 204 23.16 4.53 11.88
N ARG A 205 23.61 5.59 12.58
CA ARG A 205 24.39 5.43 13.82
C ARG A 205 23.56 4.83 14.95
N GLU A 206 22.35 5.29 15.15
CA GLU A 206 21.42 4.77 16.16
C GLU A 206 21.14 3.26 15.92
N MET A 207 20.85 2.88 14.69
CA MET A 207 20.69 1.47 14.32
C MET A 207 21.98 0.67 14.52
N GLY A 208 23.14 1.24 14.24
CA GLY A 208 24.43 0.61 14.47
C GLY A 208 24.66 0.25 15.95
N VAL A 209 24.24 1.14 16.87
CA VAL A 209 24.28 0.86 18.32
C VAL A 209 23.36 -0.33 18.66
N LEU A 210 22.13 -0.32 18.18
CA LEU A 210 21.18 -1.45 18.40
C LEU A 210 21.72 -2.78 17.86
N VAL A 211 22.32 -2.76 16.67
CA VAL A 211 22.91 -3.96 16.05
C VAL A 211 24.11 -4.47 16.84
N ALA A 212 24.95 -3.58 17.40
CA ALA A 212 26.08 -3.96 18.22
C ALA A 212 25.67 -4.61 19.55
N HIS A 213 24.56 -4.18 20.14
CA HIS A 213 24.00 -4.70 21.39
C HIS A 213 22.99 -5.84 21.17
N GLY A 214 22.75 -6.29 19.96
CA GLY A 214 21.77 -7.34 19.62
C GLY A 214 22.11 -8.74 20.13
N LYS A 215 23.01 -8.88 21.10
CA LYS A 215 23.30 -10.11 21.84
C LYS A 215 22.66 -10.15 23.23
N GLU A 216 22.05 -9.05 23.64
CA GLU A 216 21.29 -8.90 24.89
C GLU A 216 19.77 -8.96 24.62
#